data_e93434cfd6aa270362d5bff1a591bf76
#
_entry.id   e93434cfd6aa270362d5bff1a591bf76
#
_cell.length_a   1.000
_cell.length_b   1.000
_cell.length_c   1.000
_cell.angle_alpha   90.00
_cell.angle_beta   90.00
_cell.angle_gamma   90.00
#
_symmetry.space_group_name_H-M   'P 1'
#
loop_
_entity.id
_entity.type
_entity.pdbx_description
1 polymer ?
#
loop_
_entity_poly.entity_id
_entity_poly.type
_entity_poly.pdbx_seq_one_letter_code
_entity_poly.pdbx_strand_id
1 'polypeptide(L)'
;MYPLLPPGTFLQVDERRTQVVQRIWRSEYERPIYFVETREGYTCSWCSLKGDQIVLQPHPLSPVAVRVLRHPQEAEVVGQVVGIALKLGEWLPVENLPDTKPESKERAALN
;
A
#
# COMPACT_ATOMS: atom_id res chain seq x y z
N MET A 1 -5.33 -4.26 3.57
CA MET A 1 -4.67 -5.42 2.86
C MET A 1 -4.06 -6.43 3.82
N TYR A 2 -4.56 -6.51 5.01
CA TYR A 2 -4.14 -7.57 5.91
C TYR A 2 -4.39 -8.94 5.27
N PRO A 3 -3.50 -9.89 5.36
CA PRO A 3 -2.27 -9.86 6.14
C PRO A 3 -1.04 -9.41 5.36
N LEU A 4 -1.18 -9.04 4.09
CA LEU A 4 -0.04 -8.66 3.28
C LEU A 4 0.55 -7.34 3.74
N LEU A 5 -0.31 -6.41 4.16
CA LEU A 5 0.11 -5.12 4.70
C LEU A 5 -0.55 -4.94 6.05
N PRO A 6 0.10 -5.41 7.13
CA PRO A 6 -0.47 -5.24 8.46
C PRO A 6 -0.55 -3.77 8.86
N PRO A 7 -1.44 -3.42 9.77
CA PRO A 7 -1.51 -2.05 10.27
C PRO A 7 -0.17 -1.61 10.83
N GLY A 8 0.18 -0.36 10.62
CA GLY A 8 1.45 0.18 11.09
C GLY A 8 2.61 -0.08 10.15
N THR A 9 2.35 -0.63 8.97
CA THR A 9 3.37 -0.83 7.95
C THR A 9 3.73 0.50 7.30
N PHE A 10 5.02 0.73 7.11
CA PHE A 10 5.49 1.84 6.30
C PHE A 10 5.54 1.41 4.85
N LEU A 11 5.07 2.27 3.96
CA LEU A 11 4.95 1.93 2.54
C LEU A 11 5.95 2.71 1.72
N GLN A 12 6.49 2.04 0.71
CA GLN A 12 7.22 2.69 -0.35
C GLN A 12 6.36 2.63 -1.60
N VAL A 13 5.99 3.80 -2.12
CA VAL A 13 5.08 3.90 -3.25
C VAL A 13 5.83 4.48 -4.44
N ASP A 14 5.74 3.81 -5.58
CA ASP A 14 6.30 4.31 -6.82
C ASP A 14 5.21 5.07 -7.55
N GLU A 15 5.28 6.40 -7.49
CA GLU A 15 4.24 7.26 -8.07
C GLU A 15 4.30 7.33 -9.58
N ARG A 16 5.30 6.71 -10.20
CA ARG A 16 5.34 6.60 -11.65
C ARG A 16 4.48 5.45 -12.15
N ARG A 17 4.12 4.52 -11.27
CA ARG A 17 3.35 3.33 -11.65
C ARG A 17 1.90 3.52 -11.27
N THR A 18 1.21 4.32 -12.05
CA THR A 18 -0.18 4.64 -11.78
C THR A 18 -1.17 3.84 -12.63
N GLN A 19 -0.69 3.10 -13.62
CA GLN A 19 -1.57 2.30 -14.46
C GLN A 19 -1.80 0.94 -13.83
N VAL A 20 -3.06 0.56 -13.77
CA VAL A 20 -3.43 -0.74 -13.21
C VAL A 20 -3.07 -1.82 -14.21
N VAL A 21 -2.23 -2.77 -13.76
CA VAL A 21 -1.84 -3.90 -14.58
C VAL A 21 -2.88 -4.99 -14.39
N GLN A 22 -3.48 -5.41 -15.49
CA GLN A 22 -4.56 -6.41 -15.44
C GLN A 22 -4.15 -7.63 -16.24
N ARG A 23 -3.94 -8.72 -15.53
CA ARG A 23 -3.64 -10.01 -16.11
C ARG A 23 -3.91 -11.11 -15.08
N ILE A 24 -3.76 -12.34 -15.50
CA ILE A 24 -3.95 -13.47 -14.58
C ILE A 24 -2.70 -13.61 -13.72
N TRP A 25 -2.89 -13.67 -12.43
CA TRP A 25 -1.82 -13.77 -11.45
C TRP A 25 -1.78 -15.18 -10.90
N ARG A 26 -0.58 -15.72 -10.73
CA ARG A 26 -0.42 -17.08 -10.22
C ARG A 26 -0.55 -17.12 -8.70
N SER A 27 -0.25 -16.03 -8.04
CA SER A 27 -0.39 -15.97 -6.60
C SER A 27 -0.69 -14.55 -6.19
N GLU A 28 -1.22 -14.40 -4.98
CA GLU A 28 -1.53 -13.08 -4.45
C GLU A 28 -0.28 -12.23 -4.28
N TYR A 29 0.90 -12.87 -4.14
CA TYR A 29 2.14 -12.13 -3.95
C TYR A 29 2.66 -11.51 -5.25
N GLU A 30 2.21 -12.01 -6.39
CA GLU A 30 2.56 -11.42 -7.68
C GLU A 30 1.69 -10.22 -8.01
N ARG A 31 0.53 -10.15 -7.41
CA ARG A 31 -0.47 -9.15 -7.79
C ARG A 31 -0.11 -7.78 -7.22
N PRO A 32 0.00 -6.75 -8.06
CA PRO A 32 0.39 -5.44 -7.56
C PRO A 32 -0.62 -4.87 -6.58
N ILE A 33 -0.11 -4.29 -5.52
CA ILE A 33 -0.92 -3.55 -4.57
C ILE A 33 -0.74 -2.08 -4.90
N TYR A 34 -1.85 -1.36 -4.98
CA TYR A 34 -1.84 0.05 -5.32
C TYR A 34 -2.22 0.90 -4.13
N PHE A 35 -1.61 2.08 -4.08
CA PHE A 35 -1.96 3.11 -3.11
C PHE A 35 -2.95 4.02 -3.81
N VAL A 36 -4.16 4.09 -3.26
CA VAL A 36 -5.29 4.71 -3.94
C VAL A 36 -5.84 5.82 -3.07
N GLU A 37 -6.10 6.96 -3.69
CA GLU A 37 -6.75 8.07 -3.03
C GLU A 37 -8.24 8.02 -3.32
N THR A 38 -9.04 8.06 -2.26
CA THR A 38 -10.49 8.13 -2.36
C THR A 38 -10.97 9.38 -1.64
N ARG A 39 -12.26 9.64 -1.69
CA ARG A 39 -12.82 10.78 -1.00
C ARG A 39 -12.68 10.68 0.52
N GLU A 40 -12.51 9.48 1.03
CA GLU A 40 -12.40 9.23 2.45
C GLU A 40 -10.96 9.12 2.93
N GLY A 41 -10.01 9.25 2.01
CA GLY A 41 -8.60 9.15 2.34
C GLY A 41 -7.92 8.13 1.47
N TYR A 42 -6.79 7.63 1.95
CA TYR A 42 -5.97 6.71 1.17
C TYR A 42 -6.22 5.28 1.61
N THR A 43 -6.07 4.36 0.66
CA THR A 43 -6.18 2.94 0.97
C THR A 43 -5.25 2.16 0.06
N CYS A 44 -4.89 0.96 0.49
CA CYS A 44 -4.10 0.04 -0.30
C CYS A 44 -4.99 -1.12 -0.72
N SER A 45 -4.93 -1.50 -1.98
CA SER A 45 -5.72 -2.64 -2.44
C SER A 45 -5.20 -3.14 -3.78
N TRP A 46 -5.60 -4.35 -4.11
CA TRP A 46 -5.54 -4.80 -5.49
C TRP A 46 -6.60 -4.00 -6.26
N CYS A 47 -6.31 -3.73 -7.54
CA CYS A 47 -7.22 -2.92 -8.35
C CYS A 47 -7.46 -3.59 -9.69
N SER A 48 -8.66 -3.38 -10.21
CA SER A 48 -8.96 -3.67 -11.60
C SER A 48 -9.82 -2.55 -12.15
N LEU A 49 -9.70 -2.31 -13.45
CA LEU A 49 -10.47 -1.28 -14.13
C LEU A 49 -11.49 -1.93 -15.01
N LYS A 50 -12.69 -1.38 -15.03
CA LYS A 50 -13.77 -1.85 -15.90
C LYS A 50 -14.51 -0.63 -16.38
N GLY A 51 -14.25 -0.24 -17.63
CA GLY A 51 -14.80 0.99 -18.17
C GLY A 51 -14.28 2.17 -17.37
N ASP A 52 -15.21 2.97 -16.85
CA ASP A 52 -14.88 4.13 -16.05
C ASP A 52 -14.91 3.82 -14.54
N GLN A 53 -14.90 2.54 -14.19
CA GLN A 53 -14.96 2.13 -12.80
C GLN A 53 -13.67 1.46 -12.38
N ILE A 54 -13.31 1.64 -11.13
CA ILE A 54 -12.19 0.94 -10.50
C ILE A 54 -12.74 0.08 -9.38
N VAL A 55 -12.30 -1.17 -9.35
CA VAL A 55 -12.67 -2.11 -8.30
C VAL A 55 -11.50 -2.19 -7.34
N LEU A 56 -11.75 -1.83 -6.08
CA LEU A 56 -10.76 -1.91 -5.02
C LEU A 56 -11.04 -3.20 -4.26
N GLN A 57 -10.13 -4.15 -4.43
CA GLN A 57 -10.31 -5.47 -3.85
C GLN A 57 -9.25 -5.71 -2.77
N PRO A 58 -9.65 -5.72 -1.49
CA PRO A 58 -8.71 -6.05 -0.43
C PRO A 58 -8.48 -7.54 -0.37
N HIS A 59 -7.47 -7.93 0.39
CA HIS A 59 -7.23 -9.35 0.62
C HIS A 59 -8.46 -9.95 1.30
N PRO A 60 -8.83 -11.19 0.98
CA PRO A 60 -10.03 -11.80 1.58
C PRO A 60 -10.02 -11.85 3.11
N LEU A 61 -8.84 -11.89 3.71
CA LEU A 61 -8.72 -11.90 5.17
C LEU A 61 -8.76 -10.51 5.79
N SER A 62 -8.79 -9.48 4.96
CA SER A 62 -8.93 -8.11 5.44
C SER A 62 -10.37 -7.84 5.81
N PRO A 63 -10.62 -7.07 6.87
CA PRO A 63 -12.01 -6.74 7.24
C PRO A 63 -12.66 -5.72 6.31
N VAL A 64 -11.91 -5.20 5.35
CA VAL A 64 -12.41 -4.16 4.45
C VAL A 64 -13.16 -4.80 3.29
N ALA A 65 -14.29 -4.23 2.91
CA ALA A 65 -15.10 -4.77 1.83
C ALA A 65 -14.58 -4.34 0.46
N VAL A 66 -14.94 -5.10 -0.56
CA VAL A 66 -14.69 -4.72 -1.95
C VAL A 66 -15.52 -3.47 -2.27
N ARG A 67 -14.91 -2.53 -2.96
CA ARG A 67 -15.61 -1.30 -3.37
C ARG A 67 -15.45 -1.09 -4.87
N VAL A 68 -16.53 -0.60 -5.49
CA VAL A 68 -16.53 -0.22 -6.89
C VAL A 68 -16.78 1.28 -6.95
N LEU A 69 -15.82 2.02 -7.47
CA LEU A 69 -15.87 3.46 -7.48
C LEU A 69 -15.61 3.96 -8.90
N ARG A 70 -16.03 5.17 -9.18
CA ARG A 70 -15.73 5.78 -10.48
C ARG A 70 -14.29 6.26 -10.52
N HIS A 71 -13.63 6.00 -11.62
CA HIS A 71 -12.23 6.36 -11.81
C HIS A 71 -12.13 7.43 -12.90
N PRO A 72 -11.47 8.55 -12.65
CA PRO A 72 -10.72 8.88 -11.43
C PRO A 72 -11.49 9.75 -10.43
N GLN A 73 -12.78 9.93 -10.64
CA GLN A 73 -13.54 10.92 -9.88
C GLN A 73 -13.67 10.56 -8.41
N GLU A 74 -13.91 9.30 -8.12
CA GLU A 74 -14.12 8.85 -6.74
C GLU A 74 -12.90 8.14 -6.19
N ALA A 75 -12.06 7.61 -7.06
CA ALA A 75 -10.84 6.93 -6.62
C ALA A 75 -9.79 7.04 -7.72
N GLU A 76 -8.57 7.33 -7.32
CA GLU A 76 -7.47 7.49 -8.27
C GLU A 76 -6.23 6.83 -7.72
N VAL A 77 -5.51 6.11 -8.59
CA VAL A 77 -4.29 5.42 -8.20
C VAL A 77 -3.18 6.44 -8.06
N VAL A 78 -2.59 6.51 -6.87
CA VAL A 78 -1.45 7.36 -6.60
C VAL A 78 -0.16 6.69 -7.06
N GLY A 79 -0.08 5.39 -6.90
CA GLY A 79 1.09 4.64 -7.32
C GLY A 79 1.01 3.21 -6.89
N GLN A 80 2.04 2.44 -7.23
CA GLN A 80 2.13 1.04 -6.85
C GLN A 80 3.01 0.91 -5.61
N VAL A 81 2.58 0.09 -4.67
CA VAL A 81 3.37 -0.21 -3.49
C VAL A 81 4.48 -1.17 -3.91
N VAL A 82 5.73 -0.72 -3.78
CA VAL A 82 6.88 -1.49 -4.24
C VAL A 82 7.77 -1.94 -3.09
N GLY A 83 7.49 -1.51 -1.89
CA GLY A 83 8.26 -1.94 -0.74
C GLY A 83 7.53 -1.63 0.54
N ILE A 84 7.89 -2.35 1.59
CA ILE A 84 7.32 -2.12 2.90
C ILE A 84 8.41 -2.25 3.96
N ALA A 85 8.15 -1.62 5.10
CA ALA A 85 8.97 -1.80 6.28
C ALA A 85 8.05 -1.99 7.47
N LEU A 86 8.36 -2.96 8.29
CA LEU A 86 7.55 -3.28 9.45
C LEU A 86 8.32 -2.94 10.71
N LYS A 87 7.59 -2.45 11.68
CA LYS A 87 8.12 -2.24 13.01
C LYS A 87 8.08 -3.56 13.76
N LEU A 88 9.21 -3.98 14.26
CA LEU A 88 9.29 -5.21 15.04
C LEU A 88 9.38 -4.83 16.51
N GLY A 89 8.29 -5.01 17.22
CA GLY A 89 8.25 -4.68 18.62
C GLY A 89 8.10 -3.19 18.86
N GLU A 90 8.45 -2.78 20.05
CA GLU A 90 8.31 -1.39 20.45
C GLU A 90 9.49 -0.55 19.98
N TRP A 91 9.20 0.63 19.51
CA TRP A 91 10.26 1.59 19.20
C TRP A 91 10.75 2.22 20.48
N LEU A 92 12.05 2.20 20.67
CA LEU A 92 12.64 2.83 21.84
C LEU A 92 12.79 4.32 21.61
N PRO A 93 12.67 5.12 22.68
CA PRO A 93 12.99 6.53 22.53
C PRO A 93 14.44 6.71 22.11
N VAL A 94 14.71 7.77 21.41
CA VAL A 94 16.03 7.99 20.84
C VAL A 94 17.11 7.99 21.90
N GLU A 95 16.82 8.56 23.07
CA GLU A 95 17.80 8.66 24.12
C GLU A 95 18.15 7.30 24.71
N ASN A 96 17.35 6.29 24.46
CA ASN A 96 17.63 4.94 24.93
C ASN A 96 18.34 4.08 23.92
N LEU A 97 18.64 4.64 22.75
CA LEU A 97 19.30 3.89 21.69
C LEU A 97 20.79 4.14 21.73
N PRO A 98 21.59 3.09 21.46
CA PRO A 98 23.04 3.30 21.39
C PRO A 98 23.34 4.07 20.13
N ASP A 99 24.05 5.13 20.25
CA ASP A 99 24.67 5.87 19.15
C ASP A 99 24.05 5.58 17.80
N THR A 100 22.81 5.93 17.64
CA THR A 100 22.14 5.66 16.41
C THR A 100 22.64 6.59 15.32
N LYS A 101 22.65 6.07 14.13
CA LYS A 101 23.01 6.86 12.97
C LYS A 101 21.76 7.19 12.22
N PRO A 102 21.18 8.33 12.48
CA PRO A 102 19.90 8.63 11.86
C PRO A 102 19.93 8.50 10.35
N GLU A 103 21.02 8.95 9.79
CA GLU A 103 21.07 8.98 8.35
C GLU A 103 20.93 7.61 7.73
N SER A 104 21.39 6.60 8.40
CA SER A 104 21.35 5.29 7.80
C SER A 104 19.99 4.65 7.93
N LYS A 105 19.24 5.05 8.90
CA LYS A 105 18.00 4.38 9.17
C LYS A 105 16.85 4.92 8.43
N GLU A 106 16.80 6.17 8.32
CA GLU A 106 15.63 6.76 7.72
C GLU A 106 15.47 6.32 6.32
N ARG A 107 16.57 6.29 5.61
CA ARG A 107 16.44 5.96 4.22
C ARG A 107 15.98 4.57 4.03
N ALA A 108 16.40 3.69 4.89
CA ALA A 108 16.06 2.30 4.70
C ALA A 108 14.62 2.03 4.98
N ALA A 109 14.06 2.75 5.90
CA ALA A 109 12.80 2.32 6.45
C ALA A 109 11.63 2.99 5.82
N LEU A 110 11.86 4.15 5.29
CA LEU A 110 10.67 4.92 4.99
C LEU A 110 10.65 5.35 3.62
N ASN A 111 9.81 5.56 3.15
CA ASN A 111 9.71 6.09 1.88
C ASN A 111 8.42 6.22 1.36
#